data_a6ba68c039ad9a90100a1cb1d16b9ae9
#
_entry.id   a6ba68c039ad9a90100a1cb1d16b9ae9
#
_cell.length_a   1.000
_cell.length_b   1.000
_cell.length_c   1.000
_cell.angle_alpha   90.00
_cell.angle_beta   90.00
_cell.angle_gamma   90.00
#
_symmetry.space_group_name_H-M   'P 1'
#
loop_
_entity.id
_entity.type
_entity.pdbx_description
1 polymer ?
#
loop_
_entity_poly.entity_id
_entity_poly.type
_entity_poly.pdbx_seq_one_letter_code
_entity_poly.pdbx_strand_id
1 'polypeptide(L)'
;GYGSGSAEVGRLLQFQKVDYLAVAYADEGVQLRKAGISLPILVLNIDAAAFDALVTYQLEPEIFSFGILQQFIAYLQQQAIESYPIHIKLD
;
A
#
# COMPACT_ATOMS: atom_id res chain seq x y z
N GLY A 1 -2.40 -19.13 2.04
CA GLY A 1 -3.05 -18.72 1.67
C GLY A 1 -3.73 -17.50 1.08
N TYR A 2 -2.96 -16.59 0.70
CA TYR A 2 -3.55 -15.38 0.20
C TYR A 2 -3.91 -15.43 -1.27
N GLY A 3 -3.52 -16.43 -1.95
CA GLY A 3 -3.61 -16.49 -3.38
C GLY A 3 -4.96 -16.15 -3.96
N SER A 4 -5.68 -17.15 -4.42
CA SER A 4 -6.88 -16.92 -5.22
C SER A 4 -8.06 -16.33 -4.42
N GLY A 5 -8.07 -16.48 -3.09
CA GLY A 5 -9.19 -15.99 -2.29
C GLY A 5 -9.16 -14.51 -1.95
N SER A 6 -7.98 -13.88 -1.95
CA SER A 6 -7.87 -12.52 -1.42
C SER A 6 -8.55 -11.47 -2.31
N ALA A 7 -8.51 -11.63 -3.62
CA ALA A 7 -9.18 -10.70 -4.53
C ALA A 7 -10.69 -10.77 -4.40
N GLU A 8 -11.24 -11.96 -4.22
CA GLU A 8 -12.68 -12.14 -4.03
C GLU A 8 -13.14 -11.57 -2.70
N VAL A 9 -12.35 -11.79 -1.64
CA VAL A 9 -12.63 -11.21 -0.33
C VAL A 9 -12.56 -9.69 -0.41
N GLY A 10 -11.57 -9.14 -1.11
CA GLY A 10 -11.45 -7.71 -1.28
C GLY A 10 -12.66 -7.10 -1.98
N ARG A 11 -13.16 -7.75 -3.02
CA ARG A 11 -14.36 -7.28 -3.72
C ARG A 11 -15.59 -7.33 -2.83
N LEU A 12 -15.73 -8.38 -2.02
CA LEU A 12 -16.83 -8.49 -1.07
C LEU A 12 -16.78 -7.39 -0.03
N LEU A 13 -15.61 -7.11 0.52
CA LEU A 13 -15.44 -6.05 1.52
C LEU A 13 -15.72 -4.69 0.92
N GLN A 14 -15.30 -4.44 -0.32
CA GLN A 14 -15.59 -3.20 -1.01
C GLN A 14 -17.09 -3.01 -1.16
N PHE A 15 -17.81 -4.06 -1.50
CA PHE A 15 -19.27 -4.05 -1.61
C PHE A 15 -19.91 -3.75 -0.25
N GLN A 16 -19.32 -4.23 0.83
CA GLN A 16 -19.79 -3.99 2.20
C GLN A 16 -19.40 -2.62 2.76
N LYS A 17 -18.76 -1.79 1.93
CA LYS A 17 -18.36 -0.42 2.28
C LYS A 17 -17.33 -0.34 3.40
N VAL A 18 -16.34 -1.21 3.32
CA VAL A 18 -15.18 -1.16 4.22
C VAL A 18 -14.29 0.02 3.79
N ASP A 19 -13.72 0.73 4.75
CA ASP A 19 -12.92 1.93 4.47
C ASP A 19 -11.52 1.62 3.94
N TYR A 20 -10.86 0.61 4.51
CA TYR A 20 -9.48 0.25 4.18
C TYR A 20 -9.30 -1.25 4.16
N LEU A 21 -8.41 -1.70 3.28
CA LEU A 21 -7.87 -3.06 3.35
C LEU A 21 -6.42 -2.97 3.78
N ALA A 22 -5.98 -3.90 4.61
CA ALA A 22 -4.58 -3.96 5.02
C ALA A 22 -3.97 -5.25 4.50
N VAL A 23 -2.77 -5.13 3.92
CA VAL A 23 -2.01 -6.29 3.45
C VAL A 23 -0.63 -6.27 4.09
N ALA A 24 -0.02 -7.44 4.21
CA ALA A 24 1.29 -7.54 4.82
C ALA A 24 2.38 -6.95 3.92
N TYR A 25 2.33 -7.24 2.63
CA TYR A 25 3.38 -6.83 1.69
C TYR A 25 2.80 -6.19 0.44
N ALA A 26 3.62 -5.40 -0.24
CA ALA A 26 3.19 -4.64 -1.42
C ALA A 26 2.65 -5.54 -2.53
N ASP A 27 3.24 -6.70 -2.77
CA ASP A 27 2.78 -7.62 -3.84
C ASP A 27 1.33 -8.04 -3.64
N GLU A 28 0.89 -8.19 -2.40
CA GLU A 28 -0.51 -8.50 -2.12
C GLU A 28 -1.44 -7.37 -2.55
N GLY A 29 -1.02 -6.13 -2.28
CA GLY A 29 -1.76 -4.95 -2.72
C GLY A 29 -1.81 -4.83 -4.24
N VAL A 30 -0.71 -5.14 -4.90
CA VAL A 30 -0.64 -5.14 -6.37
C VAL A 30 -1.65 -6.14 -6.94
N GLN A 31 -1.72 -7.34 -6.37
CA GLN A 31 -2.67 -8.36 -6.83
C GLN A 31 -4.12 -7.88 -6.66
N LEU A 32 -4.43 -7.23 -5.55
CA LEU A 32 -5.78 -6.69 -5.34
C LEU A 32 -6.11 -5.61 -6.36
N ARG A 33 -5.17 -4.71 -6.66
CA ARG A 33 -5.39 -3.69 -7.69
C ARG A 33 -5.64 -4.32 -9.05
N LYS A 34 -4.86 -5.33 -9.41
CA LYS A 34 -5.03 -6.02 -10.69
C LYS A 34 -6.37 -6.73 -10.79
N ALA A 35 -6.95 -7.10 -9.66
CA ALA A 35 -8.27 -7.71 -9.61
C ALA A 35 -9.41 -6.69 -9.64
N GLY A 36 -9.10 -5.39 -9.70
CA GLY A 36 -10.10 -4.33 -9.82
C GLY A 36 -10.54 -3.72 -8.50
N ILE A 37 -9.83 -4.01 -7.40
CA ILE A 37 -10.15 -3.41 -6.10
C ILE A 37 -9.70 -1.95 -6.10
N SER A 38 -10.59 -1.05 -5.75
CA SER A 38 -10.32 0.39 -5.70
C SER A 38 -10.27 0.97 -4.31
N LEU A 39 -10.56 0.19 -3.28
CA LEU A 39 -10.45 0.64 -1.88
C LEU A 39 -9.02 1.06 -1.56
N PRO A 40 -8.84 1.98 -0.61
CA PRO A 40 -7.50 2.26 -0.10
C PRO A 40 -6.89 1.00 0.50
N ILE A 41 -5.64 0.74 0.16
CA ILE A 41 -4.92 -0.43 0.62
C ILE A 41 -3.70 0.01 1.42
N LEU A 42 -3.65 -0.41 2.68
CA LEU A 42 -2.53 -0.14 3.58
C LEU A 42 -1.55 -1.30 3.52
N VAL A 43 -0.27 -1.01 3.35
CA VAL A 43 0.78 -2.03 3.34
C VAL A 43 1.59 -1.92 4.62
N LEU A 44 1.63 -3.01 5.38
CA LEU A 44 2.20 -2.99 6.72
C LEU A 44 3.72 -3.18 6.74
N ASN A 45 4.27 -3.92 5.78
CA ASN A 45 5.72 -4.15 5.73
C ASN A 45 6.26 -3.65 4.40
N ILE A 46 7.06 -2.59 4.46
CA ILE A 46 7.63 -2.01 3.25
C ILE A 46 9.13 -1.89 3.37
N ASP A 47 9.79 -1.88 2.22
CA ASP A 47 11.19 -1.53 2.10
C ASP A 47 11.39 -0.72 0.81
N ALA A 48 12.62 -0.26 0.58
CA ALA A 48 12.88 0.60 -0.57
C ALA A 48 12.58 -0.09 -1.90
N ALA A 49 12.71 -1.40 -1.98
CA ALA A 49 12.43 -2.14 -3.21
C ALA A 49 10.95 -2.10 -3.59
N ALA A 50 10.07 -1.82 -2.64
CA ALA A 50 8.63 -1.77 -2.88
C ALA A 50 8.12 -0.39 -3.30
N PHE A 51 8.94 0.65 -3.25
CA PHE A 51 8.47 2.03 -3.46
C PHE A 51 7.80 2.24 -4.81
N ASP A 52 8.36 1.69 -5.88
CA ASP A 52 7.76 1.82 -7.22
C ASP A 52 6.37 1.19 -7.26
N ALA A 53 6.21 0.00 -6.69
CA ALA A 53 4.92 -0.67 -6.66
C ALA A 53 3.91 0.09 -5.81
N LEU A 54 4.34 0.63 -4.68
CA LEU A 54 3.46 1.43 -3.83
C LEU A 54 2.87 2.60 -4.61
N VAL A 55 3.71 3.36 -5.27
CA VAL A 55 3.25 4.55 -5.99
C VAL A 55 2.48 4.18 -7.26
N THR A 56 2.96 3.20 -8.02
CA THR A 56 2.32 2.80 -9.27
C THR A 56 0.90 2.31 -9.03
N TYR A 57 0.69 1.54 -7.98
CA TYR A 57 -0.62 0.95 -7.68
C TYR A 57 -1.37 1.72 -6.60
N GLN A 58 -0.87 2.89 -6.20
CA GLN A 58 -1.54 3.76 -5.22
C GLN A 58 -1.81 3.04 -3.91
N LEU A 59 -0.79 2.35 -3.41
CA LEU A 59 -0.84 1.69 -2.11
C LEU A 59 -0.31 2.65 -1.05
N GLU A 60 -0.83 2.55 0.17
CA GLU A 60 -0.47 3.47 1.26
C GLU A 60 0.44 2.76 2.26
N PRO A 61 1.66 3.20 2.43
CA PRO A 61 2.59 2.52 3.33
C PRO A 61 2.37 2.90 4.78
N GLU A 62 2.52 1.92 5.68
CA GLU A 62 2.64 2.19 7.10
C GLU A 62 4.12 2.25 7.44
N ILE A 63 4.57 3.35 8.01
CA ILE A 63 5.99 3.63 8.22
C ILE A 63 6.30 3.60 9.71
N PHE A 64 7.22 2.72 10.10
CA PHE A 64 7.59 2.51 11.51
C PHE A 64 8.90 3.18 11.90
N SER A 65 9.71 3.66 10.96
CA SER A 65 11.01 4.20 11.30
C SER A 65 11.30 5.47 10.51
N PHE A 66 12.11 6.34 11.10
CA PHE A 66 12.56 7.54 10.42
C PHE A 66 13.42 7.22 9.20
N GLY A 67 14.19 6.13 9.24
CA GLY A 67 15.03 5.73 8.12
C GLY A 67 14.20 5.48 6.87
N ILE A 68 13.17 4.69 6.99
CA ILE A 68 12.26 4.40 5.86
C ILE A 68 11.50 5.65 5.44
N LEU A 69 11.09 6.46 6.40
CA LEU A 69 10.40 7.72 6.08
C LEU A 69 11.28 8.62 5.23
N GLN A 70 12.53 8.79 5.62
CA GLN A 70 13.47 9.63 4.85
C GLN A 70 13.72 9.07 3.45
N GLN A 71 13.85 7.76 3.33
CA GLN A 71 14.04 7.11 2.04
C GLN A 71 12.83 7.30 1.14
N PHE A 72 11.64 7.16 1.69
CA PHE A 72 10.41 7.33 0.92
C PHE A 72 10.23 8.78 0.48
N ILE A 73 10.50 9.72 1.36
CA ILE A 73 10.44 11.15 1.02
C ILE A 73 11.41 11.46 -0.13
N ALA A 74 12.64 10.95 -0.04
CA ALA A 74 13.63 11.16 -1.11
C ALA A 74 13.15 10.56 -2.42
N TYR A 75 12.55 9.38 -2.37
CA TYR A 75 11.98 8.74 -3.55
C TYR A 75 10.88 9.60 -4.18
N LEU A 76 9.96 10.11 -3.36
CA LEU A 76 8.87 10.95 -3.85
C LEU A 76 9.42 12.23 -4.50
N GLN A 77 10.44 12.82 -3.91
CA GLN A 77 11.08 14.01 -4.48
C GLN A 77 11.72 13.71 -5.84
N GLN A 78 12.37 12.57 -5.97
CA GLN A 78 12.97 12.16 -7.25
C GLN A 78 11.90 11.97 -8.33
N GLN A 79 10.72 11.52 -7.94
CA GLN A 79 9.60 11.31 -8.86
C GLN A 79 8.76 12.57 -9.08
N ALA A 80 9.14 13.68 -8.46
CA ALA A 80 8.40 14.94 -8.53
C ALA A 80 6.96 14.82 -8.00
N ILE A 81 6.79 13.98 -6.98
CA ILE A 81 5.50 13.79 -6.31
C ILE A 81 5.47 14.69 -5.08
N GLU A 82 4.57 15.65 -5.05
CA GLU A 82 4.51 16.63 -3.96
C GLU A 82 3.72 16.15 -2.76
N SER A 83 2.80 15.22 -2.96
CA SER A 83 1.92 14.75 -1.90
C SER A 83 1.61 13.28 -2.10
N TYR A 84 1.67 12.51 -1.02
CA TYR A 84 1.35 11.09 -1.07
C TYR A 84 0.87 10.63 0.30
N PRO A 85 -0.23 9.87 0.39
CA PRO A 85 -0.74 9.43 1.69
C PRO A 85 0.17 8.38 2.32
N ILE A 86 0.56 8.63 3.56
CA ILE A 86 1.35 7.67 4.33
C ILE A 86 0.72 7.57 5.73
N HIS A 87 1.02 6.47 6.41
CA HIS A 87 0.59 6.27 7.79
C HIS A 87 1.84 6.08 8.63
N ILE A 88 1.98 6.90 9.65
CA ILE A 88 3.17 6.87 10.51
C ILE A 88 2.79 6.26 11.84
N LYS A 89 3.54 5.25 12.25
CA LYS A 89 3.36 4.61 13.54
C LYS A 89 4.71 4.52 14.23
N LEU A 90 5.13 5.63 14.82
CA LEU A 90 6.39 5.72 15.55
C LEU A 90 6.10 5.66 17.04
N ASP A 91 6.78 4.79 17.74
CA ASP A 91 6.65 4.68 19.20
C ASP A 91 7.70 5.50 19.90
#